data_5379b89a2c0077ef803d14bde3e93b8d
#
_entry.id   5379b89a2c0077ef803d14bde3e93b8d
#
_cell.length_a   1.000
_cell.length_b   1.000
_cell.length_c   1.000
_cell.angle_alpha   90.00
_cell.angle_beta   90.00
_cell.angle_gamma   90.00
#
_symmetry.space_group_name_H-M   'P 1'
#
loop_
_entity.id
_entity.type
_entity.pdbx_description
1 polymer ?
#
loop_
_entity_poly.entity_id
_entity_poly.type
_entity_poly.pdbx_seq_one_letter_code
_entity_poly.pdbx_strand_id
1 'polypeptide(L)'
;MANISSAFGACYLRAKSKQDILDFIRLQKASEKFTIEYETNLYPNDESSGEIIEVEDDFYEFKIRIDGTGRWDFNYNMEGFFNFPFNRKFKNKKLTKLQEKLKEKEFIAQFDIIDYEASQGFLAEGEYVTTYKNGESNFDTCSENSMDYNAKNCRLLEVHDDPYDYKYALENFDEFMEKVKKEYETTKDDKYKDDLKYILDNPAHTKKQLDDFGMSVYWDFEEFIYEFINEYERM
;
A
#
# COMPACT_ATOMS: atom_id res chain seq x y z
N MET A 1 -8.04 -17.58 -0.81
CA MET A 1 -6.82 -16.82 -0.47
C MET A 1 -7.26 -15.56 0.25
N ALA A 2 -6.51 -15.06 1.21
CA ALA A 2 -6.86 -13.80 1.88
C ALA A 2 -6.48 -12.66 0.94
N ASN A 3 -7.41 -11.76 0.66
CA ASN A 3 -7.13 -10.53 -0.05
C ASN A 3 -6.14 -9.70 0.77
N ILE A 4 -5.01 -9.37 0.19
CA ILE A 4 -4.00 -8.51 0.79
C ILE A 4 -3.85 -7.31 -0.13
N SER A 5 -4.21 -6.14 0.38
CA SER A 5 -3.94 -4.88 -0.30
C SER A 5 -2.65 -4.26 0.22
N SER A 6 -2.01 -3.48 -0.62
CA SER A 6 -0.88 -2.64 -0.27
C SER A 6 -1.25 -1.20 -0.54
N ALA A 7 -0.93 -0.32 0.41
CA ALA A 7 -1.26 1.09 0.28
C ALA A 7 -0.05 1.95 0.59
N PHE A 8 0.05 3.08 -0.09
CA PHE A 8 1.04 4.11 0.20
C PHE A 8 0.46 5.51 -0.06
N GLY A 9 1.07 6.50 0.56
CA GLY A 9 0.60 7.86 0.43
C GLY A 9 1.03 8.75 1.59
N ALA A 10 0.14 9.65 2.01
CA ALA A 10 0.37 10.57 3.09
C ALA A 10 -0.80 10.64 4.07
N CYS A 11 -0.49 10.87 5.34
CA CYS A 11 -1.44 11.28 6.37
C CYS A 11 -1.05 12.68 6.86
N TYR A 12 -1.99 13.58 6.88
CA TYR A 12 -1.87 14.92 7.44
C TYR A 12 -2.56 14.92 8.80
N LEU A 13 -1.78 14.72 9.86
CA LEU A 13 -2.28 14.68 11.24
C LEU A 13 -2.35 16.09 11.83
N ARG A 14 -3.53 16.49 12.27
CA ARG A 14 -3.79 17.81 12.85
C ARG A 14 -4.23 17.70 14.31
N ALA A 15 -3.78 18.65 15.13
CA ALA A 15 -4.24 18.83 16.50
C ALA A 15 -4.10 20.32 16.91
N LYS A 16 -4.74 20.71 18.04
CA LYS A 16 -4.69 22.08 18.57
C LYS A 16 -3.33 22.46 19.19
N SER A 17 -2.42 21.52 19.34
CA SER A 17 -1.04 21.81 19.77
C SER A 17 -0.02 20.88 19.13
N LYS A 18 1.19 21.41 18.90
CA LYS A 18 2.35 20.61 18.43
C LYS A 18 2.64 19.43 19.38
N GLN A 19 2.49 19.65 20.67
CA GLN A 19 2.76 18.62 21.67
C GLN A 19 1.76 17.47 21.61
N ASP A 20 0.48 17.75 21.31
CA ASP A 20 -0.54 16.70 21.19
C ASP A 20 -0.28 15.83 19.95
N ILE A 21 0.22 16.40 18.84
CA ILE A 21 0.68 15.63 17.66
C ILE A 21 1.83 14.69 18.04
N LEU A 22 2.87 15.20 18.68
CA LEU A 22 4.04 14.40 19.08
C LEU A 22 3.65 13.30 20.10
N ASP A 23 2.77 13.63 21.03
CA ASP A 23 2.27 12.72 22.05
C ASP A 23 1.41 11.61 21.38
N PHE A 24 0.58 11.94 20.39
CA PHE A 24 -0.20 10.96 19.65
C PHE A 24 0.69 10.02 18.80
N ILE A 25 1.66 10.56 18.07
CA ILE A 25 2.64 9.77 17.32
C ILE A 25 3.38 8.78 18.24
N ARG A 26 3.77 9.26 19.45
CA ARG A 26 4.40 8.40 20.44
C ARG A 26 3.47 7.28 20.92
N LEU A 27 2.19 7.58 21.14
CA LEU A 27 1.19 6.59 21.53
C LEU A 27 0.97 5.58 20.41
N GLN A 28 0.88 6.04 19.16
CA GLN A 28 0.70 5.23 17.95
C GLN A 28 1.89 4.29 17.74
N LYS A 29 3.12 4.79 17.82
CA LYS A 29 4.34 3.94 17.75
C LYS A 29 4.35 2.88 18.85
N ALA A 30 3.93 3.20 20.07
CA ALA A 30 3.85 2.25 21.18
C ALA A 30 2.71 1.23 21.03
N SER A 31 1.76 1.49 20.15
CA SER A 31 0.67 0.56 19.85
C SER A 31 1.13 -0.60 18.94
N GLU A 32 2.24 -0.45 18.22
CA GLU A 32 2.88 -1.41 17.33
C GLU A 32 2.02 -1.91 16.16
N LYS A 33 0.72 -1.71 16.21
CA LYS A 33 -0.24 -2.13 15.20
C LYS A 33 -1.31 -1.07 15.00
N PHE A 34 -1.80 -1.00 13.80
CA PHE A 34 -2.85 -0.06 13.42
C PHE A 34 -4.26 -0.62 13.65
N THR A 35 -4.43 -1.93 13.46
CA THR A 35 -5.66 -2.67 13.77
C THR A 35 -5.34 -4.04 14.35
N ILE A 36 -6.32 -4.65 15.02
CA ILE A 36 -6.16 -5.99 15.64
C ILE A 36 -6.05 -7.09 14.57
N GLU A 37 -6.67 -6.92 13.42
CA GLU A 37 -6.83 -7.95 12.40
C GLU A 37 -5.84 -7.83 11.24
N TYR A 38 -5.15 -6.69 11.12
CA TYR A 38 -4.33 -6.37 9.96
C TYR A 38 -2.91 -5.99 10.37
N GLU A 39 -1.93 -6.58 9.70
CA GLU A 39 -0.52 -6.23 9.84
C GLU A 39 -0.21 -4.91 9.11
N THR A 40 -0.99 -3.88 9.37
CA THR A 40 -0.75 -2.57 8.78
C THR A 40 0.26 -1.83 9.61
N ASN A 41 1.43 -1.67 9.10
CA ASN A 41 2.49 -0.88 9.68
C ASN A 41 2.41 0.54 9.13
N LEU A 42 1.78 1.44 9.88
CA LEU A 42 1.99 2.85 9.66
C LEU A 42 3.30 3.25 10.35
N TYR A 43 4.30 3.48 9.55
CA TYR A 43 5.54 4.07 10.04
C TYR A 43 5.49 5.57 9.76
N PRO A 44 5.47 6.42 10.80
CA PRO A 44 6.00 7.75 10.65
C PRO A 44 7.48 7.56 10.30
N ASN A 45 7.80 7.64 9.02
CA ASN A 45 9.17 7.52 8.56
C ASN A 45 9.94 8.71 9.14
N ASP A 46 11.00 8.47 9.91
CA ASP A 46 11.80 9.53 10.52
C ASP A 46 12.41 10.48 9.46
N GLU A 47 12.53 10.02 8.22
CA GLU A 47 13.03 10.81 7.08
C GLU A 47 11.97 11.71 6.42
N SER A 48 10.67 11.46 6.65
CA SER A 48 9.57 12.30 6.14
C SER A 48 9.02 13.28 7.18
N SER A 49 9.60 13.32 8.37
CA SER A 49 9.19 14.24 9.42
C SER A 49 9.55 15.67 9.03
N GLY A 50 8.66 16.27 8.25
CA GLY A 50 8.63 17.69 8.01
C GLY A 50 8.46 18.46 9.33
N GLU A 51 8.61 19.77 9.26
CA GLU A 51 8.31 20.65 10.38
C GLU A 51 6.81 20.58 10.68
N ILE A 52 6.43 20.61 11.98
CA ILE A 52 5.04 20.80 12.37
C ILE A 52 4.69 22.27 12.10
N ILE A 53 3.81 22.48 11.14
CA ILE A 53 3.38 23.81 10.69
C ILE A 53 2.06 24.22 11.37
N GLU A 54 1.81 25.51 11.46
CA GLU A 54 0.51 26.07 11.82
C GLU A 54 -0.35 26.17 10.57
N VAL A 55 -1.59 25.75 10.65
CA VAL A 55 -2.58 25.79 9.57
C VAL A 55 -3.84 26.53 10.02
N GLU A 56 -4.87 26.56 9.20
CA GLU A 56 -6.13 27.24 9.50
C GLU A 56 -6.81 26.75 10.80
N ASP A 57 -7.69 27.55 11.37
CA ASP A 57 -8.50 27.22 12.54
C ASP A 57 -7.71 26.86 13.81
N ASP A 58 -6.54 27.45 14.02
CA ASP A 58 -5.67 27.20 15.19
C ASP A 58 -5.21 25.74 15.33
N PHE A 59 -5.14 25.00 14.22
CA PHE A 59 -4.53 23.68 14.18
C PHE A 59 -3.06 23.76 13.81
N TYR A 60 -2.32 22.77 14.28
CA TYR A 60 -1.00 22.41 13.80
C TYR A 60 -1.13 21.14 12.96
N GLU A 61 -0.33 21.01 11.90
CA GLU A 61 -0.33 19.88 10.99
C GLU A 61 1.05 19.24 10.91
N PHE A 62 1.06 17.92 10.83
CA PHE A 62 2.26 17.13 10.58
C PHE A 62 1.99 16.10 9.49
N LYS A 63 2.80 16.14 8.43
CA LYS A 63 2.73 15.15 7.33
C LYS A 63 3.46 13.87 7.71
N ILE A 64 2.78 12.75 7.62
CA ILE A 64 3.30 11.40 7.87
C ILE A 64 3.23 10.63 6.56
N ARG A 65 4.32 10.03 6.12
CA ARG A 65 4.28 9.07 5.02
C ARG A 65 3.60 7.79 5.51
N ILE A 66 2.72 7.25 4.67
CA ILE A 66 2.05 5.98 4.91
C ILE A 66 2.54 4.96 3.90
N ASP A 67 2.80 3.77 4.42
CA ASP A 67 3.26 2.65 3.65
C ASP A 67 2.80 1.40 4.41
N GLY A 68 1.97 0.57 3.81
CA GLY A 68 1.39 -0.53 4.57
C GLY A 68 0.74 -1.61 3.71
N THR A 69 0.59 -2.77 4.31
CA THR A 69 -0.17 -3.88 3.76
C THR A 69 -1.27 -4.28 4.74
N GLY A 70 -2.43 -4.64 4.23
CA GLY A 70 -3.56 -5.05 5.04
C GLY A 70 -4.44 -6.06 4.31
N ARG A 71 -5.43 -6.61 5.02
CA ARG A 71 -6.49 -7.40 4.40
C ARG A 71 -7.62 -6.46 4.01
N TRP A 72 -8.25 -6.72 2.89
CA TRP A 72 -9.33 -5.90 2.34
C TRP A 72 -8.85 -4.50 1.93
N ASP A 73 -9.80 -3.62 1.65
CA ASP A 73 -9.50 -2.25 1.31
C ASP A 73 -8.80 -1.53 2.46
N PHE A 74 -7.78 -0.76 2.15
CA PHE A 74 -6.99 -0.08 3.16
C PHE A 74 -7.79 0.96 3.97
N ASN A 75 -8.91 1.48 3.42
CA ASN A 75 -9.81 2.40 4.11
C ASN A 75 -10.32 1.83 5.46
N TYR A 76 -10.58 0.52 5.56
CA TYR A 76 -10.94 -0.10 6.84
C TYR A 76 -9.86 0.06 7.92
N ASN A 77 -8.61 0.15 7.49
CA ASN A 77 -7.51 0.39 8.42
C ASN A 77 -7.51 1.82 8.94
N MET A 78 -7.94 2.78 8.10
CA MET A 78 -8.01 4.20 8.47
C MET A 78 -9.11 4.50 9.48
N GLU A 79 -10.22 3.75 9.48
CA GLU A 79 -11.23 3.82 10.54
C GLU A 79 -10.62 3.53 11.93
N GLY A 80 -9.64 2.63 11.99
CA GLY A 80 -8.94 2.25 13.20
C GLY A 80 -7.89 3.25 13.69
N PHE A 81 -7.54 4.27 12.91
CA PHE A 81 -6.38 5.13 13.16
C PHE A 81 -6.34 5.74 14.56
N PHE A 82 -7.43 6.29 15.04
CA PHE A 82 -7.54 6.78 16.41
C PHE A 82 -8.05 5.70 17.37
N ASN A 83 -9.00 4.88 16.93
CA ASN A 83 -9.62 3.90 17.80
C ASN A 83 -8.63 2.90 18.37
N PHE A 84 -7.67 2.44 17.56
CA PHE A 84 -6.73 1.42 17.99
C PHE A 84 -5.81 1.88 19.13
N PRO A 85 -5.05 2.98 19.03
CA PRO A 85 -4.20 3.46 20.12
C PRO A 85 -5.00 3.90 21.35
N PHE A 86 -6.22 4.43 21.18
CA PHE A 86 -7.05 4.87 22.29
C PHE A 86 -7.77 3.73 23.02
N ASN A 87 -8.01 2.60 22.40
CA ASN A 87 -8.67 1.43 23.00
C ASN A 87 -7.69 0.35 23.48
N ARG A 88 -6.39 0.46 23.12
CA ARG A 88 -5.39 -0.50 23.53
C ARG A 88 -5.10 -0.43 25.03
N LYS A 89 -4.94 -1.61 25.65
CA LYS A 89 -4.49 -1.70 27.07
C LYS A 89 -2.97 -1.70 27.13
N PHE A 90 -2.39 -0.65 27.64
CA PHE A 90 -0.94 -0.54 27.87
C PHE A 90 -0.56 -1.08 29.25
N LYS A 91 0.49 -1.92 29.31
CA LYS A 91 1.10 -2.35 30.59
C LYS A 91 1.93 -1.21 31.23
N ASN A 92 2.42 -0.26 30.42
CA ASN A 92 3.22 0.86 30.85
C ASN A 92 2.31 1.98 31.37
N LYS A 93 2.40 2.28 32.67
CA LYS A 93 1.61 3.34 33.32
C LYS A 93 1.79 4.74 32.71
N LYS A 94 2.99 5.04 32.14
CA LYS A 94 3.21 6.34 31.47
C LYS A 94 2.41 6.44 30.18
N LEU A 95 2.34 5.34 29.40
CA LEU A 95 1.54 5.29 28.18
C LEU A 95 0.03 5.33 28.49
N THR A 96 -0.41 4.66 29.56
CA THR A 96 -1.81 4.75 29.99
C THR A 96 -2.20 6.18 30.36
N LYS A 97 -1.35 6.88 31.12
CA LYS A 97 -1.59 8.30 31.46
C LYS A 97 -1.58 9.20 30.22
N LEU A 98 -0.70 8.95 29.28
CA LEU A 98 -0.65 9.66 28.00
C LEU A 98 -1.93 9.44 27.19
N GLN A 99 -2.38 8.19 27.07
CA GLN A 99 -3.62 7.82 26.42
C GLN A 99 -4.83 8.56 27.01
N GLU A 100 -4.98 8.54 28.35
CA GLU A 100 -6.08 9.23 29.03
C GLU A 100 -6.04 10.76 28.78
N LYS A 101 -4.85 11.38 28.82
CA LYS A 101 -4.68 12.79 28.48
C LYS A 101 -5.14 13.11 27.05
N LEU A 102 -4.78 12.25 26.08
CA LEU A 102 -5.07 12.48 24.67
C LEU A 102 -6.53 12.19 24.29
N LYS A 103 -7.24 11.35 25.04
CA LYS A 103 -8.68 11.09 24.83
C LYS A 103 -9.55 12.32 24.95
N GLU A 104 -9.12 13.33 25.69
CA GLU A 104 -9.83 14.60 25.86
C GLU A 104 -9.49 15.63 24.76
N LYS A 105 -8.65 15.24 23.79
CA LYS A 105 -8.18 16.12 22.74
C LYS A 105 -8.94 15.91 21.43
N GLU A 106 -8.79 16.87 20.54
CA GLU A 106 -9.33 16.82 19.19
C GLU A 106 -8.21 16.59 18.18
N PHE A 107 -8.43 15.62 17.29
CA PHE A 107 -7.51 15.26 16.22
C PHE A 107 -8.26 15.13 14.91
N ILE A 108 -7.57 15.44 13.81
CA ILE A 108 -8.00 15.20 12.44
C ILE A 108 -6.86 14.51 11.72
N ALA A 109 -7.14 13.44 11.00
CA ALA A 109 -6.20 12.77 10.12
C ALA A 109 -6.81 12.71 8.73
N GLN A 110 -6.22 13.44 7.79
CA GLN A 110 -6.57 13.37 6.37
C GLN A 110 -5.55 12.46 5.68
N PHE A 111 -6.03 11.56 4.84
CA PHE A 111 -5.23 10.57 4.13
C PHE A 111 -5.39 10.77 2.63
N ASP A 112 -4.26 10.86 1.94
CA ASP A 112 -4.17 10.78 0.48
C ASP A 112 -3.44 9.47 0.16
N ILE A 113 -4.16 8.47 -0.33
CA ILE A 113 -3.68 7.09 -0.42
C ILE A 113 -3.96 6.50 -1.79
N ILE A 114 -3.00 5.75 -2.26
CA ILE A 114 -3.17 4.78 -3.33
C ILE A 114 -3.19 3.40 -2.66
N ASP A 115 -4.26 2.65 -2.88
CA ASP A 115 -4.48 1.29 -2.39
C ASP A 115 -4.57 0.34 -3.58
N TYR A 116 -3.83 -0.75 -3.55
CA TYR A 116 -3.83 -1.70 -4.64
C TYR A 116 -3.77 -3.15 -4.15
N GLU A 117 -4.45 -4.01 -4.87
CA GLU A 117 -4.49 -5.44 -4.63
C GLU A 117 -4.25 -6.18 -5.94
N ALA A 118 -3.00 -6.56 -6.17
CA ALA A 118 -2.57 -7.19 -7.42
C ALA A 118 -3.35 -8.49 -7.72
N SER A 119 -3.59 -9.31 -6.69
CA SER A 119 -4.28 -10.61 -6.84
C SER A 119 -5.75 -10.50 -7.26
N GLN A 120 -6.38 -9.33 -7.06
CA GLN A 120 -7.76 -9.05 -7.45
C GLN A 120 -7.86 -8.07 -8.63
N GLY A 121 -6.73 -7.57 -9.11
CA GLY A 121 -6.72 -6.56 -10.15
C GLY A 121 -7.32 -5.22 -9.72
N PHE A 122 -7.23 -4.88 -8.41
CA PHE A 122 -7.83 -3.67 -7.84
C PHE A 122 -6.78 -2.58 -7.63
N LEU A 123 -7.13 -1.36 -7.98
CA LEU A 123 -6.35 -0.15 -7.73
C LEU A 123 -7.31 0.98 -7.39
N ALA A 124 -7.10 1.68 -6.29
CA ALA A 124 -7.88 2.84 -5.91
C ALA A 124 -6.98 4.01 -5.49
N GLU A 125 -7.37 5.21 -5.85
CA GLU A 125 -6.83 6.47 -5.36
C GLU A 125 -7.92 7.15 -4.55
N GLY A 126 -7.63 7.54 -3.30
CA GLY A 126 -8.65 8.10 -2.44
C GLY A 126 -8.15 9.11 -1.42
N GLU A 127 -9.04 10.03 -1.10
CA GLU A 127 -8.92 10.96 0.01
C GLU A 127 -9.91 10.57 1.11
N TYR A 128 -9.40 10.38 2.32
CA TYR A 128 -10.19 9.94 3.46
C TYR A 128 -9.90 10.82 4.67
N VAL A 129 -10.88 11.01 5.52
CA VAL A 129 -10.72 11.78 6.76
C VAL A 129 -11.21 10.98 7.94
N THR A 130 -10.35 10.87 8.95
CA THR A 130 -10.72 10.36 10.27
C THR A 130 -10.63 11.49 11.28
N THR A 131 -11.68 11.72 12.06
CA THR A 131 -11.70 12.69 13.13
C THR A 131 -11.85 12.00 14.49
N TYR A 132 -11.27 12.58 15.52
CA TYR A 132 -11.42 12.12 16.89
C TYR A 132 -11.74 13.31 17.80
N LYS A 133 -12.86 13.22 18.52
CA LYS A 133 -13.31 14.26 19.44
C LYS A 133 -14.19 13.66 20.53
N ASN A 134 -13.98 14.09 21.78
CA ASN A 134 -14.79 13.67 22.94
C ASN A 134 -14.87 12.15 23.14
N GLY A 135 -13.81 11.41 22.78
CA GLY A 135 -13.77 9.95 22.92
C GLY A 135 -14.35 9.18 21.74
N GLU A 136 -14.84 9.86 20.72
CA GLU A 136 -15.47 9.26 19.53
C GLU A 136 -14.61 9.50 18.29
N SER A 137 -14.53 8.50 17.43
CA SER A 137 -13.88 8.57 16.13
C SER A 137 -14.92 8.44 15.01
N ASN A 138 -14.84 9.32 14.01
CA ASN A 138 -15.65 9.26 12.80
C ASN A 138 -14.74 9.16 11.59
N PHE A 139 -15.15 8.35 10.62
CA PHE A 139 -14.47 8.16 9.34
C PHE A 139 -15.37 8.60 8.20
N ASP A 140 -14.78 9.27 7.22
CA ASP A 140 -15.49 9.72 6.01
C ASP A 140 -14.60 9.56 4.79
N THR A 141 -15.18 9.18 3.66
CA THR A 141 -14.55 9.11 2.35
C THR A 141 -14.85 10.40 1.60
N CYS A 142 -13.83 11.23 1.38
CA CYS A 142 -13.98 12.49 0.66
C CYS A 142 -14.05 12.27 -0.84
N SER A 143 -13.15 11.45 -1.37
CA SER A 143 -13.13 11.03 -2.78
C SER A 143 -12.51 9.66 -2.91
N GLU A 144 -12.96 8.90 -3.90
CA GLU A 144 -12.36 7.63 -4.28
C GLU A 144 -12.54 7.39 -5.77
N ASN A 145 -11.48 6.98 -6.45
CA ASN A 145 -11.48 6.59 -7.84
C ASN A 145 -10.86 5.20 -7.95
N SER A 146 -11.67 4.21 -8.26
CA SER A 146 -11.26 2.81 -8.40
C SER A 146 -11.09 2.45 -9.87
N MET A 147 -10.06 1.70 -10.19
CA MET A 147 -9.74 1.23 -11.54
C MET A 147 -9.07 -0.14 -11.50
N ASP A 148 -8.92 -0.75 -12.67
CA ASP A 148 -8.20 -2.02 -12.77
C ASP A 148 -6.71 -1.83 -12.45
N TYR A 149 -6.15 -2.72 -11.62
CA TYR A 149 -4.72 -2.79 -11.39
C TYR A 149 -4.04 -3.43 -12.60
N ASN A 150 -3.35 -2.61 -13.37
CA ASN A 150 -2.59 -3.03 -14.54
C ASN A 150 -1.45 -2.03 -14.82
N ALA A 151 -0.49 -2.41 -15.65
CA ALA A 151 0.69 -1.59 -15.94
C ALA A 151 0.36 -0.16 -16.41
N LYS A 152 -0.72 0.03 -17.18
CA LYS A 152 -1.12 1.36 -17.66
C LYS A 152 -1.62 2.24 -16.50
N ASN A 153 -2.52 1.73 -15.68
CA ASN A 153 -3.13 2.51 -14.58
C ASN A 153 -2.13 2.78 -13.46
N CYS A 154 -1.25 1.82 -13.14
CA CYS A 154 -0.17 2.02 -12.18
C CYS A 154 0.80 3.14 -12.62
N ARG A 155 1.17 3.18 -13.89
CA ARG A 155 2.00 4.29 -14.42
C ARG A 155 1.31 5.64 -14.35
N LEU A 156 -0.02 5.71 -14.56
CA LEU A 156 -0.78 6.95 -14.46
C LEU A 156 -0.84 7.49 -13.03
N LEU A 157 -0.85 6.59 -12.03
CA LEU A 157 -0.90 6.96 -10.62
C LEU A 157 0.49 6.97 -9.95
N GLU A 158 1.57 6.78 -10.72
CA GLU A 158 2.94 6.71 -10.19
C GLU A 158 3.11 5.67 -9.06
N VAL A 159 2.35 4.57 -9.15
CA VAL A 159 2.51 3.45 -8.20
C VAL A 159 3.91 2.87 -8.35
N HIS A 160 4.60 2.64 -7.23
CA HIS A 160 6.00 2.21 -7.22
C HIS A 160 6.21 0.80 -7.81
N ASP A 161 5.20 -0.07 -7.65
CA ASP A 161 5.23 -1.40 -8.23
C ASP A 161 4.59 -1.35 -9.62
N ASP A 162 5.38 -1.62 -10.63
CA ASP A 162 4.93 -1.70 -12.03
C ASP A 162 4.39 -3.13 -12.26
N PRO A 163 3.06 -3.35 -12.24
CA PRO A 163 2.51 -4.69 -12.32
C PRO A 163 2.78 -5.28 -13.71
N TYR A 164 3.06 -6.55 -13.71
CA TYR A 164 3.15 -7.34 -14.92
C TYR A 164 1.90 -8.19 -15.04
N ASP A 165 1.16 -8.02 -16.12
CA ASP A 165 0.01 -8.86 -16.42
C ASP A 165 0.12 -9.49 -17.81
N TYR A 166 -0.51 -10.64 -17.97
CA TYR A 166 -0.46 -11.41 -19.22
C TYR A 166 -1.10 -10.65 -20.37
N LYS A 167 -2.16 -9.90 -20.10
CA LYS A 167 -2.83 -9.11 -21.14
C LYS A 167 -1.95 -7.97 -21.63
N TYR A 168 -1.29 -7.25 -20.73
CA TYR A 168 -0.34 -6.20 -21.12
C TYR A 168 0.84 -6.78 -21.90
N ALA A 169 1.40 -7.91 -21.45
CA ALA A 169 2.48 -8.59 -22.15
C ALA A 169 2.06 -9.07 -23.55
N LEU A 170 0.81 -9.53 -23.70
CA LEU A 170 0.25 -9.94 -24.99
C LEU A 170 0.04 -8.76 -25.95
N GLU A 171 -0.55 -7.68 -25.46
CA GLU A 171 -0.83 -6.45 -26.24
C GLU A 171 0.46 -5.72 -26.64
N ASN A 172 1.50 -5.78 -25.81
CA ASN A 172 2.79 -5.13 -26.02
C ASN A 172 3.92 -6.18 -26.17
N PHE A 173 3.68 -7.22 -26.94
CA PHE A 173 4.54 -8.40 -26.99
C PHE A 173 6.00 -8.09 -27.37
N ASP A 174 6.24 -7.16 -28.26
CA ASP A 174 7.62 -6.79 -28.66
C ASP A 174 8.37 -6.13 -27.48
N GLU A 175 7.71 -5.25 -26.70
CA GLU A 175 8.28 -4.65 -25.49
C GLU A 175 8.54 -5.70 -24.41
N PHE A 176 7.61 -6.64 -24.23
CA PHE A 176 7.78 -7.77 -23.34
C PHE A 176 9.01 -8.60 -23.70
N MET A 177 9.18 -8.96 -24.97
CA MET A 177 10.33 -9.74 -25.44
C MET A 177 11.67 -8.99 -25.28
N GLU A 178 11.70 -7.68 -25.51
CA GLU A 178 12.89 -6.86 -25.24
C GLU A 178 13.24 -6.83 -23.74
N LYS A 179 12.26 -6.80 -22.85
CA LYS A 179 12.48 -6.88 -21.41
C LYS A 179 13.01 -8.27 -21.02
N VAL A 180 12.41 -9.34 -21.50
CA VAL A 180 12.90 -10.73 -21.29
C VAL A 180 14.37 -10.84 -21.69
N LYS A 181 14.74 -10.29 -22.85
CA LYS A 181 16.12 -10.31 -23.34
C LYS A 181 17.06 -9.53 -22.43
N LYS A 182 16.66 -8.35 -21.96
CA LYS A 182 17.45 -7.53 -21.03
C LYS A 182 17.69 -8.27 -19.70
N GLU A 183 16.66 -8.89 -19.15
CA GLU A 183 16.75 -9.69 -17.93
C GLU A 183 17.69 -10.91 -18.13
N TYR A 184 17.56 -11.61 -19.25
CA TYR A 184 18.45 -12.72 -19.61
C TYR A 184 19.93 -12.32 -19.66
N GLU A 185 20.24 -11.11 -20.16
CA GLU A 185 21.61 -10.60 -20.27
C GLU A 185 22.17 -10.16 -18.91
N THR A 186 21.31 -9.77 -17.95
CA THR A 186 21.73 -9.16 -16.68
C THR A 186 21.66 -10.08 -15.48
N THR A 187 20.74 -11.07 -15.49
CA THR A 187 20.56 -11.99 -14.35
C THR A 187 21.76 -12.89 -14.12
N LYS A 188 22.03 -13.18 -12.85
CA LYS A 188 23.04 -14.14 -12.39
C LYS A 188 22.44 -15.43 -11.84
N ASP A 189 21.11 -15.50 -11.76
CA ASP A 189 20.39 -16.71 -11.36
C ASP A 189 20.28 -17.66 -12.55
N ASP A 190 20.92 -18.83 -12.45
CA ASP A 190 20.96 -19.80 -13.54
C ASP A 190 19.57 -20.39 -13.86
N LYS A 191 18.74 -20.63 -12.84
CA LYS A 191 17.37 -21.16 -13.02
C LYS A 191 16.49 -20.14 -13.73
N TYR A 192 16.47 -18.93 -13.23
CA TYR A 192 15.73 -17.83 -13.85
C TYR A 192 16.20 -17.56 -15.28
N LYS A 193 17.49 -17.69 -15.51
CA LYS A 193 18.08 -17.55 -16.85
C LYS A 193 17.61 -18.64 -17.83
N ASP A 194 17.41 -19.86 -17.36
CA ASP A 194 16.87 -20.97 -18.19
C ASP A 194 15.40 -20.69 -18.55
N ASP A 195 14.60 -20.17 -17.63
CA ASP A 195 13.21 -19.77 -17.85
C ASP A 195 13.11 -18.66 -18.91
N LEU A 196 13.92 -17.60 -18.78
CA LEU A 196 13.99 -16.51 -19.75
C LEU A 196 14.44 -16.99 -21.13
N LYS A 197 15.42 -17.91 -21.17
CA LYS A 197 15.89 -18.52 -22.41
C LYS A 197 14.80 -19.31 -23.12
N TYR A 198 14.01 -20.07 -22.37
CA TYR A 198 12.87 -20.80 -22.93
C TYR A 198 11.90 -19.85 -23.65
N ILE A 199 11.55 -18.71 -23.05
CA ILE A 199 10.69 -17.69 -23.64
C ILE A 199 11.31 -17.12 -24.91
N LEU A 200 12.60 -16.77 -24.90
CA LEU A 200 13.32 -16.22 -26.05
C LEU A 200 13.40 -17.20 -27.23
N ASP A 201 13.58 -18.48 -26.94
CA ASP A 201 13.68 -19.53 -27.95
C ASP A 201 12.30 -19.93 -28.55
N ASN A 202 11.19 -19.60 -27.86
CA ASN A 202 9.84 -20.02 -28.24
C ASN A 202 8.82 -18.85 -28.32
N PRO A 203 9.08 -17.76 -29.04
CA PRO A 203 8.24 -16.55 -28.99
C PRO A 203 6.79 -16.78 -29.45
N ALA A 204 6.57 -17.60 -30.48
CA ALA A 204 5.21 -17.88 -30.96
C ALA A 204 4.39 -18.70 -29.96
N HIS A 205 5.03 -19.60 -29.24
CA HIS A 205 4.41 -20.41 -28.22
C HIS A 205 4.12 -19.55 -26.98
N THR A 206 5.07 -18.72 -26.55
CA THR A 206 4.91 -17.75 -25.47
C THR A 206 3.71 -16.82 -25.71
N LYS A 207 3.57 -16.28 -26.92
CA LYS A 207 2.44 -15.40 -27.27
C LYS A 207 1.10 -16.13 -27.15
N LYS A 208 1.03 -17.39 -27.58
CA LYS A 208 -0.17 -18.20 -27.42
C LYS A 208 -0.50 -18.49 -25.96
N GLN A 209 0.51 -18.79 -25.14
CA GLN A 209 0.30 -19.03 -23.70
C GLN A 209 -0.22 -17.81 -22.98
N LEU A 210 0.29 -16.61 -23.28
CA LEU A 210 -0.22 -15.35 -22.72
C LEU A 210 -1.70 -15.12 -23.04
N ASP A 211 -2.16 -15.53 -24.23
CA ASP A 211 -3.56 -15.46 -24.64
C ASP A 211 -4.43 -16.50 -23.91
N ASP A 212 -3.90 -17.72 -23.74
CA ASP A 212 -4.61 -18.86 -23.14
C ASP A 212 -4.77 -18.70 -21.59
N PHE A 213 -3.84 -18.04 -20.89
CA PHE A 213 -3.83 -17.92 -19.43
C PHE A 213 -4.74 -16.83 -18.86
N GLY A 214 -5.20 -15.90 -19.70
CA GLY A 214 -6.13 -14.87 -19.29
C GLY A 214 -5.48 -13.76 -18.43
N MET A 215 -6.26 -13.20 -17.51
CA MET A 215 -5.79 -12.08 -16.67
C MET A 215 -5.18 -12.58 -15.36
N SER A 216 -3.85 -12.44 -15.23
CA SER A 216 -3.13 -12.62 -13.98
C SER A 216 -2.13 -11.47 -13.81
N VAL A 217 -2.09 -10.89 -12.63
CA VAL A 217 -1.25 -9.74 -12.31
C VAL A 217 -0.24 -10.14 -11.22
N TYR A 218 1.02 -9.79 -11.41
CA TYR A 218 2.13 -10.15 -10.52
C TYR A 218 2.87 -8.90 -10.06
N TRP A 219 3.51 -9.00 -8.90
CA TRP A 219 4.17 -7.89 -8.21
C TRP A 219 5.42 -7.41 -8.92
N ASP A 220 6.18 -8.34 -9.50
CA ASP A 220 7.39 -8.04 -10.25
C ASP A 220 7.56 -8.97 -11.44
N PHE A 221 8.54 -8.66 -12.27
CA PHE A 221 8.77 -9.39 -13.51
C PHE A 221 9.33 -10.80 -13.28
N GLU A 222 10.12 -10.99 -12.23
CA GLU A 222 10.68 -12.31 -11.90
C GLU A 222 9.56 -13.27 -11.45
N GLU A 223 8.67 -12.81 -10.57
CA GLU A 223 7.49 -13.56 -10.14
C GLU A 223 6.58 -13.88 -11.33
N PHE A 224 6.34 -12.90 -12.22
CA PHE A 224 5.57 -13.10 -13.45
C PHE A 224 6.16 -14.22 -14.31
N ILE A 225 7.47 -14.21 -14.59
CA ILE A 225 8.14 -15.22 -15.39
C ILE A 225 8.06 -16.59 -14.71
N TYR A 226 8.32 -16.64 -13.40
CA TYR A 226 8.26 -17.87 -12.63
C TYR A 226 6.87 -18.52 -12.67
N GLU A 227 5.82 -17.77 -12.43
CA GLU A 227 4.45 -18.29 -12.48
C GLU A 227 4.03 -18.64 -13.92
N PHE A 228 4.42 -17.85 -14.90
CA PHE A 228 4.15 -18.14 -16.31
C PHE A 228 4.75 -19.49 -16.74
N ILE A 229 5.96 -19.83 -16.36
CA ILE A 229 6.61 -21.11 -16.64
C ILE A 229 5.98 -22.25 -15.83
N ASN A 230 5.64 -22.02 -14.56
CA ASN A 230 4.99 -23.03 -13.71
C ASN A 230 3.58 -23.41 -14.22
N GLU A 231 2.80 -22.46 -14.73
CA GLU A 231 1.50 -22.77 -15.33
C GLU A 231 1.64 -23.61 -16.59
N TYR A 232 2.68 -23.38 -17.35
CA TYR A 232 3.01 -24.18 -18.52
C TYR A 232 3.33 -25.65 -18.20
N GLU A 233 4.13 -25.91 -17.18
CA GLU A 233 4.52 -27.27 -16.77
C GLU A 233 3.36 -28.09 -16.20
N ARG A 234 2.25 -27.44 -15.83
CA ARG A 234 1.04 -28.09 -15.29
C ARG A 234 0.02 -28.49 -16.37
N MET A 235 0.17 -28.05 -17.61
CA MET A 235 -0.67 -28.43 -18.76
C MET A 235 -0.05 -29.56 -19.57
#